data_3b3d4e23346e31616c95a949086d791a
#
_entry.id   3b3d4e23346e31616c95a949086d791a
#
_cell.length_a   1.000
_cell.length_b   1.000
_cell.length_c   1.000
_cell.angle_alpha   90.00
_cell.angle_beta   90.00
_cell.angle_gamma   90.00
#
_symmetry.space_group_name_H-M   'P 1'
#
loop_
_entity.id
_entity.type
_entity.pdbx_description
1 polymer ?
#
loop_
_entity_poly.entity_id
_entity_poly.type
_entity_poly.pdbx_seq_one_letter_code
_entity_poly.pdbx_strand_id
1 'polypeptide(L)'
;MRINSILLAVLMLICGKALAADGFDGVRCVGDIPKALIGKHMVNERVAVLEARHRNLLLKDLGATEITDQIDAISWSICGKEYMLLEDQHDVVRDVLPFPSHSRTAPAFTGTCEIDGRATAETIVAILDNSAGYIKGYDLQDRTLFRAVSAWKIDTKRVKFVKIGATGMRCPRTGIDTADGGP
;
A
#
# COMPACT_ATOMS: atom_id res chain seq x y z
N MET A 1 45.88 14.39 59.03
CA MET A 1 44.52 14.66 58.59
C MET A 1 44.47 14.47 57.06
N ARG A 2 43.89 13.32 56.58
CA ARG A 2 43.84 13.01 55.13
C ARG A 2 42.41 13.27 54.65
N ILE A 3 42.25 14.19 53.75
CA ILE A 3 41.00 14.55 53.13
C ILE A 3 40.87 13.67 51.88
N ASN A 4 39.92 12.71 51.93
CA ASN A 4 39.57 11.87 50.80
C ASN A 4 38.59 12.64 49.91
N SER A 5 39.05 13.04 48.74
CA SER A 5 38.18 13.61 47.69
C SER A 5 37.44 12.48 46.97
N ILE A 6 36.18 12.35 47.27
CA ILE A 6 35.29 11.45 46.52
C ILE A 6 34.86 12.17 45.26
N LEU A 7 35.41 11.75 44.13
CA LEU A 7 35.03 12.21 42.79
C LEU A 7 33.72 11.53 42.40
N LEU A 8 32.62 12.24 42.52
CA LEU A 8 31.28 11.75 42.12
C LEU A 8 31.16 11.88 40.60
N ALA A 9 31.43 10.81 39.88
CA ALA A 9 31.18 10.72 38.44
C ALA A 9 29.68 10.59 38.18
N VAL A 10 29.02 11.69 37.86
CA VAL A 10 27.64 11.68 37.37
C VAL A 10 27.67 11.22 35.94
N LEU A 11 27.41 9.92 35.75
CA LEU A 11 27.17 9.33 34.44
C LEU A 11 25.79 9.76 33.98
N MET A 12 25.70 10.83 33.19
CA MET A 12 24.46 11.20 32.48
C MET A 12 24.16 10.11 31.46
N LEU A 13 23.30 9.16 31.82
CA LEU A 13 22.63 8.31 30.85
C LEU A 13 21.74 9.22 29.97
N ILE A 14 22.28 9.63 28.84
CA ILE A 14 21.48 10.20 27.76
C ILE A 14 20.68 9.04 27.19
N CYS A 15 19.50 8.80 27.77
CA CYS A 15 18.49 7.93 27.18
C CYS A 15 17.97 8.62 25.91
N GLY A 16 18.77 8.59 24.85
CA GLY A 16 18.31 8.91 23.52
C GLY A 16 17.15 7.97 23.22
N LYS A 17 15.92 8.49 23.19
CA LYS A 17 14.81 7.76 22.59
C LYS A 17 15.26 7.45 21.17
N ALA A 18 15.69 6.21 20.92
CA ALA A 18 15.82 5.71 19.57
C ALA A 18 14.41 5.86 18.97
N LEU A 19 14.24 6.85 18.09
CA LEU A 19 13.05 6.93 17.28
C LEU A 19 12.99 5.59 16.56
N ALA A 20 11.91 4.83 16.76
CA ALA A 20 11.70 3.60 16.01
C ALA A 20 11.83 3.94 14.54
N ALA A 21 12.71 3.23 13.84
CA ALA A 21 12.87 3.41 12.40
C ALA A 21 11.51 3.10 11.75
N ASP A 22 10.99 4.00 10.94
CA ASP A 22 9.77 3.72 10.19
C ASP A 22 10.06 2.92 8.92
N GLY A 23 9.02 2.35 8.31
CA GLY A 23 9.16 1.47 7.17
C GLY A 23 9.80 2.12 5.94
N PHE A 24 9.81 3.44 5.84
CA PHE A 24 10.39 4.18 4.72
C PHE A 24 11.86 4.53 4.94
N ASP A 25 12.40 4.30 6.14
CA ASP A 25 13.80 4.56 6.43
C ASP A 25 14.73 3.74 5.53
N GLY A 26 15.63 4.44 4.83
CA GLY A 26 16.58 3.84 3.89
C GLY A 26 16.02 3.56 2.49
N VAL A 27 14.74 3.79 2.23
CA VAL A 27 14.16 3.73 0.88
C VAL A 27 14.72 4.87 0.04
N ARG A 28 15.02 4.60 -1.24
CA ARG A 28 15.58 5.57 -2.18
C ARG A 28 14.88 5.46 -3.53
N CYS A 29 14.67 6.60 -4.20
CA CYS A 29 14.05 6.65 -5.52
C CYS A 29 14.90 5.96 -6.61
N VAL A 30 16.21 5.89 -6.41
CA VAL A 30 17.13 5.14 -7.27
C VAL A 30 17.39 3.80 -6.60
N GLY A 31 16.62 2.79 -6.94
CA GLY A 31 16.76 1.46 -6.34
C GLY A 31 15.51 0.59 -6.52
N ASP A 32 15.58 -0.59 -5.93
CA ASP A 32 14.48 -1.55 -5.88
C ASP A 32 13.61 -1.24 -4.65
N ILE A 33 12.59 -0.39 -4.85
CA ILE A 33 11.68 0.04 -3.78
C ILE A 33 10.94 -1.15 -3.16
N PRO A 34 10.35 -2.11 -3.93
CA PRO A 34 9.78 -3.32 -3.36
C PRO A 34 10.72 -4.05 -2.41
N LYS A 35 11.94 -4.33 -2.85
CA LYS A 35 12.93 -5.01 -2.03
C LYS A 35 13.31 -4.22 -0.76
N ALA A 36 13.33 -2.90 -0.85
CA ALA A 36 13.66 -2.04 0.29
C ALA A 36 12.55 -1.99 1.34
N LEU A 37 11.28 -2.23 0.95
CA LEU A 37 10.12 -2.19 1.84
C LEU A 37 9.80 -3.56 2.46
N ILE A 38 9.98 -4.66 1.74
CA ILE A 38 9.67 -6.00 2.25
C ILE A 38 10.44 -6.26 3.56
N GLY A 39 9.70 -6.70 4.58
CA GLY A 39 10.19 -6.97 5.93
C GLY A 39 10.31 -5.74 6.82
N LYS A 40 9.98 -4.55 6.32
CA LYS A 40 9.91 -3.35 7.13
C LYS A 40 8.64 -3.34 7.98
N HIS A 41 8.74 -2.76 9.15
CA HIS A 41 7.60 -2.52 10.03
C HIS A 41 7.08 -1.10 9.76
N MET A 42 5.82 -1.01 9.37
CA MET A 42 5.17 0.28 9.18
C MET A 42 4.67 0.77 10.53
N VAL A 43 5.11 1.95 10.92
CA VAL A 43 4.65 2.55 12.18
C VAL A 43 3.31 3.22 11.99
N ASN A 44 2.41 3.04 12.96
CA ASN A 44 1.14 3.75 13.00
C ASN A 44 1.37 5.22 13.36
N GLU A 45 1.85 5.99 12.39
CA GLU A 45 2.10 7.42 12.52
C GLU A 45 1.17 8.20 11.58
N ARG A 46 0.88 9.44 11.92
CA ARG A 46 0.06 10.28 11.04
C ARG A 46 0.73 10.43 9.67
N VAL A 47 -0.02 10.19 8.62
CA VAL A 47 0.43 10.29 7.22
C VAL A 47 1.20 11.59 6.96
N ALA A 48 0.68 12.74 7.38
CA ALA A 48 1.34 14.03 7.19
C ALA A 48 2.73 14.12 7.85
N VAL A 49 2.98 13.36 8.92
CA VAL A 49 4.30 13.31 9.58
C VAL A 49 5.26 12.46 8.77
N LEU A 50 4.80 11.30 8.26
CA LEU A 50 5.58 10.44 7.37
C LEU A 50 5.95 11.17 6.07
N GLU A 51 4.98 11.83 5.44
CA GLU A 51 5.19 12.63 4.23
C GLU A 51 6.19 13.77 4.48
N ALA A 52 6.08 14.46 5.61
CA ALA A 52 6.99 15.53 5.98
C ALA A 52 8.42 15.02 6.28
N ARG A 53 8.56 13.83 6.87
CA ARG A 53 9.84 13.20 7.18
C ARG A 53 10.54 12.71 5.91
N HIS A 54 9.79 12.12 4.99
CA HIS A 54 10.31 11.51 3.77
C HIS A 54 10.03 12.33 2.50
N ARG A 55 10.17 13.65 2.58
CA ARG A 55 9.95 14.58 1.44
C ARG A 55 10.73 14.19 0.17
N ASN A 56 11.91 13.61 0.35
CA ASN A 56 12.76 13.14 -0.75
C ASN A 56 12.16 11.94 -1.51
N LEU A 57 11.21 11.23 -0.90
CA LEU A 57 10.49 10.12 -1.54
C LEU A 57 9.20 10.57 -2.23
N LEU A 58 8.80 11.84 -2.07
CA LEU A 58 7.52 12.36 -2.57
C LEU A 58 6.36 11.43 -2.18
N LEU A 59 6.37 11.01 -0.90
CA LEU A 59 5.33 10.12 -0.39
C LEU A 59 3.97 10.78 -0.49
N LYS A 60 2.98 9.98 -0.91
CA LYS A 60 1.57 10.33 -0.84
C LYS A 60 0.79 9.07 -0.49
N ASP A 61 -0.01 9.15 0.55
CA ASP A 61 -0.97 8.11 0.90
C ASP A 61 -2.10 8.08 -0.14
N LEU A 62 -2.43 6.90 -0.63
CA LEU A 62 -3.50 6.67 -1.61
C LEU A 62 -4.63 5.83 -0.99
N GLY A 63 -4.55 5.54 0.31
CA GLY A 63 -5.56 4.79 1.05
C GLY A 63 -5.18 3.35 1.34
N ALA A 64 -6.02 2.70 2.15
CA ALA A 64 -5.87 1.33 2.57
C ALA A 64 -7.18 0.56 2.41
N THR A 65 -7.07 -0.74 2.23
CA THR A 65 -8.20 -1.68 2.16
C THR A 65 -7.90 -2.87 3.07
N GLU A 66 -8.76 -3.13 4.03
CA GLU A 66 -8.72 -4.35 4.82
C GLU A 66 -9.04 -5.55 3.92
N ILE A 67 -8.15 -6.52 3.86
CA ILE A 67 -8.32 -7.75 3.09
C ILE A 67 -8.89 -8.86 3.99
N THR A 68 -8.34 -8.97 5.19
CA THR A 68 -8.82 -9.81 6.29
C THR A 68 -8.51 -9.11 7.60
N ASP A 69 -9.00 -9.62 8.71
CA ASP A 69 -8.65 -9.17 10.07
C ASP A 69 -7.14 -9.23 10.40
N GLN A 70 -6.33 -9.79 9.52
CA GLN A 70 -4.90 -9.98 9.71
C GLN A 70 -4.04 -9.41 8.57
N ILE A 71 -4.66 -8.86 7.52
CA ILE A 71 -3.95 -8.39 6.32
C ILE A 71 -4.59 -7.13 5.80
N ASP A 72 -3.77 -6.10 5.65
CA ASP A 72 -4.12 -4.86 4.99
C ASP A 72 -3.38 -4.70 3.66
N ALA A 73 -4.06 -4.11 2.69
CA ALA A 73 -3.46 -3.63 1.46
C ALA A 73 -3.41 -2.11 1.49
N ILE A 74 -2.20 -1.56 1.58
CA ILE A 74 -1.98 -0.11 1.69
C ILE A 74 -1.35 0.41 0.42
N SER A 75 -1.91 1.46 -0.14
CA SER A 75 -1.47 2.06 -1.38
C SER A 75 -0.69 3.35 -1.12
N TRP A 76 0.50 3.44 -1.68
CA TRP A 76 1.37 4.61 -1.60
C TRP A 76 1.87 5.05 -2.96
N SER A 77 1.93 6.36 -3.18
CA SER A 77 2.81 6.92 -4.21
C SER A 77 4.18 7.15 -3.59
N ILE A 78 5.22 6.56 -4.19
CA ILE A 78 6.62 6.68 -3.74
C ILE A 78 7.45 7.05 -4.96
N CYS A 79 8.13 8.19 -4.89
CA CYS A 79 8.93 8.71 -6.01
C CYS A 79 8.11 8.87 -7.31
N GLY A 80 6.83 9.23 -7.18
CA GLY A 80 5.91 9.42 -8.31
C GLY A 80 5.44 8.14 -8.99
N LYS A 81 5.63 6.96 -8.36
CA LYS A 81 5.09 5.67 -8.80
C LYS A 81 4.21 5.09 -7.71
N GLU A 82 3.18 4.37 -8.10
CA GLU A 82 2.26 3.75 -7.17
C GLU A 82 2.70 2.34 -6.80
N TYR A 83 2.53 2.00 -5.54
CA TYR A 83 2.82 0.71 -4.95
C TYR A 83 1.70 0.33 -4.02
N MET A 84 1.28 -0.94 -4.07
CA MET A 84 0.41 -1.53 -3.08
C MET A 84 1.24 -2.47 -2.20
N LEU A 85 1.18 -2.26 -0.89
CA LEU A 85 1.87 -3.05 0.10
C LEU A 85 0.87 -4.00 0.76
N LEU A 86 1.25 -5.25 0.97
CA LEU A 86 0.52 -6.14 1.87
C LEU A 86 1.22 -6.15 3.22
N GLU A 87 0.48 -5.81 4.25
CA GLU A 87 0.94 -5.83 5.63
C GLU A 87 0.22 -6.93 6.41
N ASP A 88 0.95 -7.58 7.30
CA ASP A 88 0.36 -8.56 8.22
C ASP A 88 -0.13 -7.89 9.51
N GLN A 89 -0.76 -8.68 10.39
CA GLN A 89 -1.26 -8.24 11.70
C GLN A 89 -0.21 -7.58 12.63
N HIS A 90 1.05 -7.57 12.25
CA HIS A 90 2.15 -6.95 13.00
C HIS A 90 2.70 -5.72 12.25
N ASP A 91 1.94 -5.16 11.32
CA ASP A 91 2.32 -4.02 10.46
C ASP A 91 3.63 -4.27 9.69
N VAL A 92 3.95 -5.54 9.39
CA VAL A 92 5.15 -5.90 8.62
C VAL A 92 4.78 -6.06 7.15
N VAL A 93 5.46 -5.32 6.28
CA VAL A 93 5.31 -5.45 4.82
C VAL A 93 5.79 -6.82 4.36
N ARG A 94 4.89 -7.63 3.83
CA ARG A 94 5.14 -9.00 3.36
C ARG A 94 5.35 -9.09 1.86
N ASP A 95 4.67 -8.22 1.12
CA ASP A 95 4.84 -8.14 -0.33
C ASP A 95 4.54 -6.73 -0.83
N VAL A 96 5.10 -6.38 -1.98
CA VAL A 96 4.92 -5.07 -2.62
C VAL A 96 4.66 -5.26 -4.10
N LEU A 97 3.51 -4.79 -4.56
CA LEU A 97 3.14 -4.76 -5.96
C LEU A 97 3.41 -3.36 -6.53
N PRO A 98 4.39 -3.19 -7.42
CA PRO A 98 4.47 -1.97 -8.23
C PRO A 98 3.24 -1.90 -9.13
N PHE A 99 2.43 -0.86 -8.96
CA PHE A 99 1.24 -0.71 -9.79
C PHE A 99 1.66 -0.33 -11.22
N PRO A 100 1.14 -1.02 -12.23
CA PRO A 100 1.30 -0.58 -13.61
C PRO A 100 0.57 0.75 -13.81
N SER A 101 1.00 1.52 -14.78
CA SER A 101 0.32 2.77 -15.13
C SER A 101 -1.17 2.54 -15.36
N HIS A 102 -2.00 3.27 -14.68
CA HIS A 102 -3.44 3.27 -14.84
C HIS A 102 -3.95 4.71 -15.02
N SER A 103 -5.22 4.86 -15.42
CA SER A 103 -5.84 6.14 -15.74
C SER A 103 -7.36 6.02 -15.59
N ARG A 104 -8.08 7.07 -15.93
CA ARG A 104 -9.56 7.02 -16.00
C ARG A 104 -10.09 5.95 -16.95
N THR A 105 -9.35 5.64 -18.03
CA THR A 105 -9.74 4.58 -18.97
C THR A 105 -9.21 3.21 -18.59
N ALA A 106 -8.27 3.12 -17.65
CA ALA A 106 -7.71 1.89 -17.12
C ALA A 106 -7.48 2.04 -15.60
N PRO A 107 -8.55 2.20 -14.80
CA PRO A 107 -8.44 2.42 -13.36
C PRO A 107 -8.04 1.14 -12.62
N ALA A 108 -7.46 1.34 -11.44
CA ALA A 108 -7.19 0.25 -10.50
C ALA A 108 -8.48 -0.13 -9.75
N PHE A 109 -8.55 -1.39 -9.34
CA PHE A 109 -9.63 -1.96 -8.55
C PHE A 109 -9.07 -2.95 -7.53
N THR A 110 -9.67 -2.98 -6.35
CA THR A 110 -9.40 -4.01 -5.34
C THR A 110 -10.73 -4.52 -4.79
N GLY A 111 -10.96 -5.82 -4.85
CA GLY A 111 -12.20 -6.43 -4.38
C GLY A 111 -12.53 -7.73 -5.08
N THR A 112 -13.80 -8.13 -5.04
CA THR A 112 -14.30 -9.36 -5.65
C THR A 112 -14.68 -9.12 -7.11
N CYS A 113 -14.14 -9.93 -8.01
CA CYS A 113 -14.44 -9.90 -9.44
C CYS A 113 -15.28 -11.11 -9.86
N GLU A 114 -15.69 -11.15 -11.11
CA GLU A 114 -16.30 -12.32 -11.74
C GLU A 114 -15.39 -12.88 -12.83
N ILE A 115 -15.36 -14.21 -12.93
CA ILE A 115 -14.72 -14.93 -14.04
C ILE A 115 -15.80 -15.78 -14.70
N ASP A 116 -16.04 -15.53 -15.99
CA ASP A 116 -17.09 -16.22 -16.77
C ASP A 116 -18.47 -16.19 -16.08
N GLY A 117 -18.82 -15.05 -15.49
CA GLY A 117 -20.10 -14.81 -14.80
C GLY A 117 -20.20 -15.43 -13.41
N ARG A 118 -19.11 -15.93 -12.82
CA ARG A 118 -19.07 -16.46 -11.46
C ARG A 118 -18.19 -15.58 -10.57
N ALA A 119 -18.71 -15.16 -9.43
CA ALA A 119 -17.94 -14.38 -8.47
C ALA A 119 -16.70 -15.13 -7.99
N THR A 120 -15.58 -14.42 -7.88
CA THR A 120 -14.37 -14.97 -7.28
C THR A 120 -14.55 -15.04 -5.76
N ALA A 121 -14.00 -16.10 -5.14
CA ALA A 121 -13.96 -16.22 -3.68
C ALA A 121 -12.78 -15.46 -3.06
N GLU A 122 -11.91 -14.90 -3.88
CA GLU A 122 -10.65 -14.27 -3.49
C GLU A 122 -10.71 -12.78 -3.79
N THR A 123 -9.99 -11.98 -3.00
CA THR A 123 -9.78 -10.57 -3.30
C THR A 123 -8.81 -10.42 -4.46
N ILE A 124 -9.25 -9.70 -5.47
CA ILE A 124 -8.52 -9.44 -6.71
C ILE A 124 -8.07 -7.98 -6.71
N VAL A 125 -6.81 -7.76 -7.08
CA VAL A 125 -6.29 -6.46 -7.49
C VAL A 125 -6.24 -6.47 -9.01
N ALA A 126 -6.90 -5.52 -9.66
CA ALA A 126 -7.00 -5.49 -11.11
C ALA A 126 -6.81 -4.09 -11.68
N ILE A 127 -6.33 -4.03 -12.93
CA ILE A 127 -6.45 -2.85 -13.78
C ILE A 127 -7.59 -3.10 -14.75
N LEU A 128 -8.54 -2.18 -14.80
CA LEU A 128 -9.76 -2.32 -15.57
C LEU A 128 -9.69 -1.55 -16.89
N ASP A 129 -10.24 -2.15 -17.94
CA ASP A 129 -10.49 -1.47 -19.21
C ASP A 129 -11.84 -0.74 -19.13
N ASN A 130 -11.79 0.54 -18.93
CA ASN A 130 -12.97 1.42 -18.84
C ASN A 130 -13.13 2.31 -20.10
N SER A 131 -12.40 2.03 -21.17
CA SER A 131 -12.37 2.88 -22.36
C SER A 131 -13.73 3.04 -23.06
N ALA A 132 -14.55 1.98 -23.03
CA ALA A 132 -15.87 1.95 -23.67
C ALA A 132 -17.03 2.33 -22.74
N GLY A 133 -16.80 2.43 -21.45
CA GLY A 133 -17.87 2.57 -20.45
C GLY A 133 -17.60 3.61 -19.36
N TYR A 134 -16.74 4.59 -19.65
CA TYR A 134 -16.46 5.63 -18.67
C TYR A 134 -17.74 6.38 -18.29
N ILE A 135 -18.22 6.15 -17.08
CA ILE A 135 -19.33 6.90 -16.50
C ILE A 135 -18.73 8.04 -15.67
N LYS A 136 -19.12 9.25 -16.00
CA LYS A 136 -18.73 10.46 -15.28
C LYS A 136 -19.51 10.50 -13.96
N GLY A 137 -18.84 10.29 -12.85
CA GLY A 137 -19.43 10.32 -11.52
C GLY A 137 -19.51 8.93 -10.86
N TYR A 138 -19.67 8.95 -9.56
CA TYR A 138 -19.80 7.76 -8.72
C TYR A 138 -21.28 7.44 -8.52
N ASP A 139 -21.73 6.31 -9.03
CA ASP A 139 -23.05 5.76 -8.70
C ASP A 139 -22.88 4.48 -7.90
N LEU A 140 -23.20 4.52 -6.61
CA LEU A 140 -23.18 3.37 -5.71
C LEU A 140 -24.09 2.21 -6.18
N GLN A 141 -25.03 2.49 -7.07
CA GLN A 141 -25.95 1.50 -7.63
C GLN A 141 -25.47 0.93 -8.98
N ASP A 142 -24.41 1.53 -9.55
CA ASP A 142 -23.86 1.04 -10.82
C ASP A 142 -23.15 -0.28 -10.60
N ARG A 143 -23.76 -1.35 -11.06
CA ARG A 143 -23.24 -2.72 -11.05
C ARG A 143 -22.52 -3.08 -12.36
N THR A 144 -22.17 -2.08 -13.15
CA THR A 144 -21.46 -2.34 -14.41
C THR A 144 -20.12 -3.02 -14.12
N LEU A 145 -19.90 -4.14 -14.79
CA LEU A 145 -18.67 -4.91 -14.69
C LEU A 145 -17.74 -4.55 -15.84
N PHE A 146 -16.52 -4.17 -15.53
CA PHE A 146 -15.48 -3.81 -16.48
C PHE A 146 -14.49 -4.95 -16.66
N ARG A 147 -14.02 -5.16 -17.87
CA ARG A 147 -13.01 -6.17 -18.18
C ARG A 147 -11.69 -5.84 -17.48
N ALA A 148 -11.09 -6.82 -16.82
CA ALA A 148 -9.74 -6.68 -16.31
C ALA A 148 -8.71 -6.86 -17.45
N VAL A 149 -7.69 -5.99 -17.49
CA VAL A 149 -6.56 -6.09 -18.43
C VAL A 149 -5.32 -6.67 -17.77
N SER A 150 -5.22 -6.54 -16.46
CA SER A 150 -4.20 -7.19 -15.62
C SER A 150 -4.83 -7.52 -14.27
N ALA A 151 -4.43 -8.64 -13.67
CA ALA A 151 -4.99 -9.05 -12.39
C ALA A 151 -3.98 -9.81 -11.53
N TRP A 152 -4.14 -9.65 -10.23
CA TRP A 152 -3.43 -10.38 -9.18
C TRP A 152 -4.45 -10.82 -8.13
N LYS A 153 -4.30 -12.02 -7.62
CA LYS A 153 -5.00 -12.42 -6.42
C LYS A 153 -4.10 -12.21 -5.20
N ILE A 154 -4.70 -11.99 -4.05
CA ILE A 154 -4.00 -11.96 -2.77
C ILE A 154 -4.03 -13.37 -2.19
N ASP A 155 -2.85 -14.02 -2.10
CA ASP A 155 -2.69 -15.27 -1.35
C ASP A 155 -2.60 -14.92 0.14
N THR A 156 -3.71 -15.01 0.85
CA THR A 156 -3.80 -14.65 2.27
C THR A 156 -2.98 -15.56 3.19
N LYS A 157 -2.67 -16.80 2.76
CA LYS A 157 -1.84 -17.71 3.54
C LYS A 157 -0.37 -17.33 3.51
N ARG A 158 0.09 -16.80 2.37
CA ARG A 158 1.49 -16.38 2.17
C ARG A 158 1.69 -14.88 2.27
N VAL A 159 0.60 -14.12 2.37
CA VAL A 159 0.56 -12.66 2.31
C VAL A 159 1.32 -12.16 1.09
N LYS A 160 0.84 -12.55 -0.12
CA LYS A 160 1.52 -12.26 -1.38
C LYS A 160 0.55 -11.95 -2.52
N PHE A 161 0.98 -11.07 -3.41
CA PHE A 161 0.35 -10.88 -4.71
C PHE A 161 0.76 -11.99 -5.67
N VAL A 162 -0.21 -12.68 -6.23
CA VAL A 162 0.02 -13.71 -7.23
C VAL A 162 -0.62 -13.29 -8.54
N LYS A 163 0.20 -13.03 -9.54
CA LYS A 163 -0.30 -12.66 -10.86
C LYS A 163 -1.15 -13.79 -11.44
N ILE A 164 -2.32 -13.44 -11.96
CA ILE A 164 -3.26 -14.38 -12.56
C ILE A 164 -3.67 -13.91 -13.96
N GLY A 165 -4.28 -14.80 -14.74
CA GLY A 165 -4.87 -14.44 -16.02
C GLY A 165 -6.10 -13.54 -15.83
N ALA A 166 -6.21 -12.51 -16.66
CA ALA A 166 -7.37 -11.61 -16.64
C ALA A 166 -8.43 -11.98 -17.70
N THR A 167 -8.21 -13.07 -18.46
CA THR A 167 -9.16 -13.50 -19.50
C THR A 167 -10.50 -13.91 -18.89
N GLY A 168 -11.59 -13.36 -19.41
CA GLY A 168 -12.94 -13.61 -18.90
C GLY A 168 -13.25 -12.89 -17.56
N MET A 169 -12.26 -12.19 -16.98
CA MET A 169 -12.43 -11.51 -15.70
C MET A 169 -13.08 -10.15 -15.89
N ARG A 170 -14.07 -9.88 -15.05
CA ARG A 170 -14.78 -8.60 -14.96
C ARG A 170 -14.93 -8.20 -13.49
N CYS A 171 -14.67 -6.93 -13.21
CA CYS A 171 -14.75 -6.40 -11.85
C CYS A 171 -15.67 -5.18 -11.82
N PRO A 172 -16.36 -4.92 -10.71
CA PRO A 172 -17.14 -3.71 -10.56
C PRO A 172 -16.22 -2.49 -10.44
N ARG A 173 -16.78 -1.33 -10.71
CA ARG A 173 -16.03 -0.07 -10.61
C ARG A 173 -15.88 0.44 -9.18
N THR A 174 -16.62 -0.10 -8.24
CA THR A 174 -16.63 0.36 -6.84
C THR A 174 -15.24 0.28 -6.20
N GLY A 175 -14.76 1.38 -5.68
CA GLY A 175 -13.43 1.49 -5.07
C GLY A 175 -12.38 2.22 -5.90
N ILE A 176 -12.72 2.69 -7.09
CA ILE A 176 -11.78 3.32 -8.04
C ILE A 176 -11.59 4.83 -7.78
N ASP A 177 -12.46 5.45 -7.00
CA ASP A 177 -12.55 6.93 -6.95
C ASP A 177 -11.49 7.64 -6.08
N THR A 178 -10.57 6.93 -5.46
CA THR A 178 -9.56 7.57 -4.61
C THR A 178 -8.32 8.05 -5.37
N ALA A 179 -8.10 7.60 -6.59
CA ALA A 179 -6.91 7.98 -7.38
C ALA A 179 -7.06 9.31 -8.13
N ASP A 180 -8.28 9.77 -8.35
CA ASP A 180 -8.55 11.07 -8.97
C ASP A 180 -8.88 12.08 -7.87
N GLY A 181 -7.89 12.53 -7.11
CA GLY A 181 -8.07 13.56 -6.11
C GLY A 181 -9.15 14.54 -6.58
N GLY A 182 -10.27 14.56 -5.83
CA GLY A 182 -11.41 15.43 -6.13
C GLY A 182 -11.00 16.90 -6.25
N PRO A 183 -11.91 17.76 -6.67
CA PRO A 183 -11.60 19.13 -7.03
C PRO A 183 -10.96 19.91 -5.93
#